data_bc6b1e5042f305d2e3deec22f1394d0e
#
_entry.id   bc6b1e5042f305d2e3deec22f1394d0e
#
_cell.length_a   1.000
_cell.length_b   1.000
_cell.length_c   1.000
_cell.angle_alpha   90.00
_cell.angle_beta   90.00
_cell.angle_gamma   90.00
#
_symmetry.space_group_name_H-M   'P 1'
#
loop_
_entity.id
_entity.type
_entity.pdbx_description
1 polymer ?
#
loop_
_entity_poly.entity_id
_entity_poly.type
_entity_poly.pdbx_seq_one_letter_code
_entity_poly.pdbx_strand_id
1 'polypeptide(L)'
;MDSQYQQFGAPESSSVHEGRTVTMHTGLRRIVISILYAILLLLMLILLMVTGVKFSQLNKEITDVKFHLQKISHHDSTTVQEVPLEQLVPVKGTCRQGWVSFERSCYLLSSNTLTWSRAEEHCKTERGHLVVLNNVEELDYISKVVEIQYNYWIGLVERQHEGHWSWVDGTTFDSTQTFWDEGQPDDWDYRENGEDCGQLHGSNIRKRKLWNDADCGLSYRYICESKQ
;
A
#
# COMPACT_ATOMS: atom_id res chain seq x y z
N MET A 1 -72.74 -14.05 59.61
CA MET A 1 -72.79 -15.48 59.64
C MET A 1 -71.34 -15.94 59.33
N ASP A 2 -70.63 -16.04 60.38
CA ASP A 2 -70.14 -17.19 61.10
C ASP A 2 -68.85 -17.76 60.43
N SER A 3 -67.75 -17.51 61.06
CA SER A 3 -67.03 -18.40 62.01
C SER A 3 -66.31 -19.54 61.29
N GLN A 4 -65.06 -19.88 61.52
CA GLN A 4 -64.22 -20.07 62.71
C GLN A 4 -62.84 -20.53 62.27
N TYR A 5 -61.79 -19.97 62.85
CA TYR A 5 -60.77 -20.54 63.71
C TYR A 5 -60.28 -21.98 63.47
N GLN A 6 -58.93 -22.11 63.30
CA GLN A 6 -57.98 -22.76 64.21
C GLN A 6 -56.67 -22.96 63.43
N GLN A 7 -55.54 -22.44 63.76
CA GLN A 7 -54.52 -22.54 64.79
C GLN A 7 -53.87 -23.92 64.99
N PHE A 8 -52.52 -23.85 65.16
CA PHE A 8 -51.52 -24.84 65.52
C PHE A 8 -50.90 -25.62 64.37
N GLY A 9 -49.59 -25.67 64.18
CA GLY A 9 -48.45 -25.69 65.05
C GLY A 9 -47.17 -25.67 64.23
N ALA A 10 -46.20 -25.01 64.73
CA ALA A 10 -44.80 -25.29 64.46
C ALA A 10 -44.45 -26.53 65.28
N PRO A 11 -43.41 -27.32 64.96
CA PRO A 11 -42.04 -26.86 65.13
C PRO A 11 -40.95 -27.46 64.23
N GLU A 12 -39.81 -26.87 64.43
CA GLU A 12 -38.43 -27.44 64.45
C GLU A 12 -37.71 -27.81 63.17
N SER A 13 -36.75 -26.96 62.91
CA SER A 13 -35.28 -27.21 62.89
C SER A 13 -34.80 -28.42 62.12
N SER A 14 -34.09 -28.15 61.08
CA SER A 14 -32.79 -28.77 60.91
C SER A 14 -31.90 -27.84 60.06
N SER A 15 -30.98 -27.34 60.73
CA SER A 15 -29.76 -26.70 60.39
C SER A 15 -28.92 -27.51 59.42
N VAL A 16 -28.05 -26.77 58.69
CA VAL A 16 -26.72 -27.19 58.25
C VAL A 16 -26.68 -28.02 56.95
N HIS A 17 -26.45 -27.34 55.81
CA HIS A 17 -25.38 -27.63 54.86
C HIS A 17 -25.33 -26.56 53.78
N GLU A 18 -25.01 -25.32 54.16
CA GLU A 18 -24.70 -24.30 53.17
C GLU A 18 -23.41 -23.57 53.58
N GLY A 19 -22.30 -24.29 53.41
CA GLY A 19 -21.00 -23.73 53.77
C GLY A 19 -19.78 -24.34 53.06
N ARG A 20 -19.97 -25.27 52.10
CA ARG A 20 -18.81 -25.97 51.54
C ARG A 20 -18.60 -25.83 50.02
N THR A 21 -19.55 -25.31 49.30
CA THR A 21 -19.42 -25.17 47.81
C THR A 21 -18.88 -23.80 47.40
N VAL A 22 -19.06 -22.75 48.18
CA VAL A 22 -18.66 -21.37 47.80
C VAL A 22 -17.13 -21.17 47.91
N THR A 23 -16.46 -21.82 48.84
CA THR A 23 -15.00 -21.69 49.02
C THR A 23 -14.17 -22.44 47.99
N MET A 24 -14.72 -23.49 47.37
CA MET A 24 -14.04 -24.26 46.33
C MET A 24 -14.01 -23.51 44.99
N HIS A 25 -15.08 -22.80 44.66
CA HIS A 25 -15.15 -22.00 43.42
C HIS A 25 -14.24 -20.76 43.43
N THR A 26 -14.02 -20.14 44.58
CA THR A 26 -13.12 -18.98 44.72
C THR A 26 -11.66 -19.37 44.60
N GLY A 27 -11.27 -20.55 45.13
CA GLY A 27 -9.93 -21.09 45.00
C GLY A 27 -9.58 -21.45 43.53
N LEU A 28 -10.47 -22.15 42.86
CA LEU A 28 -10.29 -22.54 41.44
C LEU A 28 -10.20 -21.31 40.53
N ARG A 29 -11.03 -20.30 40.72
CA ARG A 29 -11.02 -19.04 39.98
C ARG A 29 -9.69 -18.29 40.14
N ARG A 30 -9.10 -18.25 41.36
CA ARG A 30 -7.79 -17.63 41.59
C ARG A 30 -6.67 -18.40 40.88
N ILE A 31 -6.70 -19.72 40.89
CA ILE A 31 -5.73 -20.55 40.15
C ILE A 31 -5.82 -20.33 38.65
N VAL A 32 -7.02 -20.32 38.09
CA VAL A 32 -7.22 -20.06 36.64
C VAL A 32 -6.70 -18.68 36.26
N ILE A 33 -6.99 -17.65 37.06
CA ILE A 33 -6.49 -16.29 36.80
C ILE A 33 -4.96 -16.26 36.85
N SER A 34 -4.33 -16.91 37.83
CA SER A 34 -2.87 -16.96 37.93
C SER A 34 -2.24 -17.68 36.74
N ILE A 35 -2.84 -18.76 36.24
CA ILE A 35 -2.36 -19.47 35.06
C ILE A 35 -2.49 -18.57 33.82
N LEU A 36 -3.61 -17.86 33.65
CA LEU A 36 -3.79 -16.91 32.55
C LEU A 36 -2.74 -15.79 32.56
N TYR A 37 -2.45 -15.22 33.73
CA TYR A 37 -1.39 -14.23 33.87
C TYR A 37 -0.01 -14.79 33.51
N ALA A 38 0.29 -16.02 33.95
CA ALA A 38 1.57 -16.67 33.63
C ALA A 38 1.72 -16.91 32.13
N ILE A 39 0.64 -17.35 31.45
CA ILE A 39 0.61 -17.52 29.99
C ILE A 39 0.82 -16.18 29.27
N LEU A 40 0.15 -15.12 29.73
CA LEU A 40 0.25 -13.79 29.15
C LEU A 40 1.66 -13.21 29.27
N LEU A 41 2.31 -13.39 30.43
CA LEU A 41 3.72 -13.04 30.65
C LEU A 41 4.65 -13.81 29.72
N LEU A 42 4.43 -15.11 29.57
CA LEU A 42 5.21 -15.94 28.65
C LEU A 42 5.08 -15.47 27.19
N LEU A 43 3.87 -15.16 26.75
CA LEU A 43 3.62 -14.62 25.40
C LEU A 43 4.31 -13.27 25.19
N MET A 44 4.28 -12.39 26.16
CA MET A 44 4.99 -11.10 26.11
C MET A 44 6.51 -11.29 26.00
N LEU A 45 7.09 -12.24 26.76
CA LEU A 45 8.52 -12.56 26.66
C LEU A 45 8.90 -13.13 25.28
N ILE A 46 8.09 -14.01 24.72
CA ILE A 46 8.30 -14.55 23.37
C ILE A 46 8.26 -13.41 22.34
N LEU A 47 7.30 -12.50 22.45
CA LEU A 47 7.15 -11.35 21.55
C LEU A 47 8.37 -10.41 21.62
N LEU A 48 8.89 -10.14 22.82
CA LEU A 48 10.12 -9.37 23.02
C LEU A 48 11.35 -10.07 22.41
N MET A 49 11.45 -11.39 22.56
CA MET A 49 12.54 -12.16 21.94
C MET A 49 12.47 -12.11 20.42
N VAL A 50 11.27 -12.29 19.81
CA VAL A 50 11.10 -12.23 18.36
C VAL A 50 11.42 -10.84 17.82
N THR A 51 10.93 -9.79 18.47
CA THR A 51 11.24 -8.40 18.07
C THR A 51 12.72 -8.08 18.23
N GLY A 52 13.36 -8.54 19.28
CA GLY A 52 14.80 -8.38 19.50
C GLY A 52 15.65 -9.07 18.40
N VAL A 53 15.28 -10.29 18.02
CA VAL A 53 15.97 -11.02 16.93
C VAL A 53 15.79 -10.30 15.59
N LYS A 54 14.55 -9.84 15.27
CA LYS A 54 14.28 -9.08 14.04
C LYS A 54 15.07 -7.77 13.99
N PHE A 55 15.13 -7.05 15.10
CA PHE A 55 15.91 -5.81 15.21
C PHE A 55 17.41 -6.05 15.03
N SER A 56 17.94 -7.14 15.61
CA SER A 56 19.35 -7.53 15.45
C SER A 56 19.69 -7.92 14.02
N GLN A 57 18.78 -8.62 13.31
CA GLN A 57 18.97 -8.94 11.89
C GLN A 57 19.00 -7.68 11.05
N LEU A 58 18.05 -6.75 11.26
CA LEU A 58 17.99 -5.49 10.53
C LEU A 58 19.26 -4.64 10.72
N ASN A 59 19.76 -4.54 11.95
CA ASN A 59 21.02 -3.84 12.25
C ASN A 59 22.21 -4.48 11.53
N LYS A 60 22.24 -5.79 11.38
CA LYS A 60 23.30 -6.49 10.66
C LYS A 60 23.29 -6.17 9.16
N GLU A 61 22.10 -6.18 8.53
CA GLU A 61 21.95 -5.79 7.13
C GLU A 61 22.35 -4.34 6.87
N ILE A 62 21.99 -3.41 7.78
CA ILE A 62 22.40 -2.00 7.70
C ILE A 62 23.92 -1.87 7.79
N THR A 63 24.57 -2.68 8.64
CA THR A 63 26.03 -2.65 8.80
C THR A 63 26.73 -3.20 7.56
N ASP A 64 26.19 -4.25 6.96
CA ASP A 64 26.74 -4.84 5.72
C ASP A 64 26.60 -3.88 4.53
N VAL A 65 25.46 -3.21 4.38
CA VAL A 65 25.25 -2.16 3.36
C VAL A 65 26.23 -1.00 3.58
N LYS A 66 26.41 -0.55 4.82
CA LYS A 66 27.37 0.52 5.14
C LYS A 66 28.81 0.12 4.83
N PHE A 67 29.19 -1.13 5.08
CA PHE A 67 30.50 -1.68 4.76
C PHE A 67 30.71 -1.75 3.23
N HIS A 68 29.70 -2.17 2.46
CA HIS A 68 29.75 -2.19 1.00
C HIS A 68 29.87 -0.79 0.41
N LEU A 69 29.14 0.19 0.93
CA LEU A 69 29.25 1.60 0.52
C LEU A 69 30.64 2.17 0.82
N GLN A 70 31.22 1.83 1.96
CA GLN A 70 32.55 2.27 2.33
C GLN A 70 33.64 1.63 1.46
N LYS A 71 33.45 0.36 1.03
CA LYS A 71 34.36 -0.34 0.12
C LYS A 71 34.31 0.25 -1.30
N ILE A 72 33.13 0.69 -1.77
CA ILE A 72 32.98 1.37 -3.06
C ILE A 72 33.66 2.74 -2.99
N SER A 73 33.53 3.47 -1.89
CA SER A 73 34.21 4.76 -1.68
C SER A 73 35.73 4.64 -1.60
N HIS A 74 36.28 3.49 -1.18
CA HIS A 74 37.73 3.27 -1.07
C HIS A 74 38.38 2.71 -2.37
N HIS A 75 37.57 2.20 -3.30
CA HIS A 75 38.13 1.66 -4.55
C HIS A 75 38.31 2.71 -5.65
N ASP A 76 37.83 3.96 -5.40
CA ASP A 76 37.93 5.04 -6.39
C ASP A 76 39.05 6.07 -6.06
N SER A 77 40.04 5.64 -5.29
CA SER A 77 41.21 6.49 -4.94
C SER A 77 42.47 6.17 -5.73
N THR A 78 42.35 5.84 -7.01
CA THR A 78 43.54 5.80 -7.89
C THR A 78 43.17 6.46 -9.21
N THR A 79 43.76 7.66 -9.41
CA THR A 79 43.62 8.57 -10.56
C THR A 79 42.39 9.50 -10.52
N VAL A 80 42.35 10.40 -9.55
CA VAL A 80 41.55 11.62 -9.68
C VAL A 80 42.41 12.64 -10.46
N GLN A 81 42.17 12.69 -11.76
CA GLN A 81 42.38 13.92 -12.51
C GLN A 81 41.32 14.89 -12.00
N GLU A 82 41.73 16.01 -11.38
CA GLU A 82 40.80 17.06 -10.90
C GLU A 82 39.99 17.55 -12.09
N VAL A 83 38.75 17.03 -12.19
CA VAL A 83 37.70 17.61 -13.04
C VAL A 83 37.20 18.85 -12.30
N PRO A 84 37.25 20.04 -12.89
CA PRO A 84 36.78 21.28 -12.24
C PRO A 84 35.34 21.10 -11.77
N LEU A 85 35.04 21.60 -10.56
CA LEU A 85 33.72 21.53 -9.90
C LEU A 85 32.58 22.16 -10.74
N GLU A 86 32.93 22.86 -11.79
CA GLU A 86 32.02 23.53 -12.75
C GLU A 86 31.31 22.57 -13.70
N GLN A 87 31.70 21.25 -13.74
CA GLN A 87 31.05 20.22 -14.55
C GLN A 87 30.08 19.32 -13.79
N LEU A 88 29.81 19.58 -12.53
CA LEU A 88 28.68 19.01 -11.79
C LEU A 88 27.41 19.85 -11.93
N VAL A 89 27.21 20.51 -13.06
CA VAL A 89 25.89 20.97 -13.47
C VAL A 89 25.04 19.71 -13.64
N PRO A 90 23.88 19.58 -12.98
CA PRO A 90 22.99 18.46 -13.27
C PRO A 90 22.82 18.40 -14.78
N VAL A 91 23.25 17.32 -15.41
CA VAL A 91 23.01 17.11 -16.83
C VAL A 91 21.50 17.23 -16.98
N LYS A 92 21.06 18.34 -17.58
CA LYS A 92 19.65 18.58 -17.88
C LYS A 92 19.23 17.34 -18.66
N GLY A 93 18.33 16.55 -18.05
CA GLY A 93 17.97 15.24 -18.59
C GLY A 93 17.80 15.32 -20.10
N THR A 94 18.23 14.31 -20.81
CA THR A 94 18.25 14.21 -22.28
C THR A 94 16.85 14.25 -22.90
N CYS A 95 15.80 14.53 -22.12
CA CYS A 95 14.43 14.60 -22.56
C CYS A 95 14.16 15.86 -23.43
N ARG A 96 13.26 15.70 -24.38
CA ARG A 96 12.78 16.79 -25.24
C ARG A 96 12.20 17.94 -24.41
N GLN A 97 12.18 19.13 -25.01
CA GLN A 97 11.58 20.31 -24.37
C GLN A 97 10.10 20.03 -24.00
N GLY A 98 9.72 20.38 -22.77
CA GLY A 98 8.38 20.12 -22.23
C GLY A 98 8.21 18.76 -21.57
N TRP A 99 9.23 17.88 -21.67
CA TRP A 99 9.25 16.59 -20.99
C TRP A 99 10.06 16.69 -19.71
N VAL A 100 9.60 16.02 -18.65
CA VAL A 100 10.34 15.86 -17.39
C VAL A 100 11.06 14.52 -17.37
N SER A 101 12.21 14.43 -16.71
CA SER A 101 13.02 13.22 -16.68
C SER A 101 12.99 12.58 -15.29
N PHE A 102 12.92 11.26 -15.26
CA PHE A 102 13.17 10.46 -14.08
C PHE A 102 13.85 9.16 -14.50
N GLU A 103 14.96 8.82 -13.84
CA GLU A 103 15.83 7.69 -14.19
C GLU A 103 16.21 7.69 -15.69
N ARG A 104 15.68 6.73 -16.45
CA ARG A 104 15.95 6.55 -17.88
C ARG A 104 14.75 6.85 -18.76
N SER A 105 13.72 7.43 -18.21
CA SER A 105 12.47 7.74 -18.89
C SER A 105 12.19 9.25 -18.90
N CYS A 106 11.47 9.67 -19.93
CA CYS A 106 10.97 11.00 -20.10
C CYS A 106 9.45 10.97 -20.08
N TYR A 107 8.82 11.93 -19.38
CA TYR A 107 7.38 11.99 -19.21
C TYR A 107 6.82 13.32 -19.71
N LEU A 108 5.79 13.25 -20.53
CA LEU A 108 4.98 14.39 -20.98
C LEU A 108 3.67 14.41 -20.18
N LEU A 109 3.45 15.49 -19.45
CA LEU A 109 2.22 15.70 -18.70
C LEU A 109 1.27 16.54 -19.54
N SER A 110 0.11 15.99 -19.91
CA SER A 110 -0.85 16.75 -20.72
C SER A 110 -1.55 17.83 -19.89
N SER A 111 -1.86 18.94 -20.55
CA SER A 111 -2.76 19.98 -20.02
C SER A 111 -4.19 19.83 -20.53
N ASN A 112 -4.38 19.17 -21.65
CA ASN A 112 -5.67 18.84 -22.26
C ASN A 112 -6.16 17.44 -21.82
N THR A 113 -7.40 17.13 -22.15
CA THR A 113 -8.04 15.85 -21.85
C THR A 113 -8.39 15.11 -23.12
N LEU A 114 -8.22 13.80 -23.13
CA LEU A 114 -8.56 12.89 -24.23
C LEU A 114 -9.18 11.61 -23.66
N THR A 115 -9.89 10.86 -24.51
CA THR A 115 -10.25 9.47 -24.21
C THR A 115 -8.98 8.62 -24.16
N TRP A 116 -9.03 7.48 -23.46
CA TRP A 116 -7.84 6.64 -23.29
C TRP A 116 -7.17 6.26 -24.63
N SER A 117 -7.94 5.81 -25.60
CA SER A 117 -7.42 5.41 -26.92
C SER A 117 -6.76 6.57 -27.67
N ARG A 118 -7.37 7.77 -27.60
CA ARG A 118 -6.79 8.97 -28.24
C ARG A 118 -5.54 9.46 -27.52
N ALA A 119 -5.49 9.29 -26.18
CA ALA A 119 -4.32 9.63 -25.40
C ALA A 119 -3.14 8.71 -25.75
N GLU A 120 -3.38 7.40 -25.86
CA GLU A 120 -2.38 6.43 -26.28
C GLU A 120 -1.90 6.71 -27.72
N GLU A 121 -2.81 7.01 -28.65
CA GLU A 121 -2.45 7.40 -30.01
C GLU A 121 -1.58 8.67 -30.02
N HIS A 122 -1.95 9.68 -29.24
CA HIS A 122 -1.14 10.89 -29.10
C HIS A 122 0.27 10.58 -28.57
N CYS A 123 0.37 9.76 -27.53
CA CYS A 123 1.69 9.36 -26.98
C CYS A 123 2.54 8.64 -28.05
N LYS A 124 1.92 7.83 -28.94
CA LYS A 124 2.61 7.20 -30.07
C LYS A 124 3.13 8.22 -31.09
N THR A 125 2.37 9.29 -31.37
CA THR A 125 2.87 10.37 -32.25
C THR A 125 4.08 11.07 -31.64
N GLU A 126 4.15 11.11 -30.31
CA GLU A 126 5.28 11.62 -29.54
C GLU A 126 6.41 10.58 -29.35
N ARG A 127 6.37 9.44 -30.05
CA ARG A 127 7.34 8.32 -29.98
C ARG A 127 7.45 7.71 -28.59
N GLY A 128 6.33 7.63 -27.89
CA GLY A 128 6.18 7.01 -26.59
C GLY A 128 4.88 6.21 -26.53
N HIS A 129 4.43 5.99 -25.33
CA HIS A 129 3.18 5.33 -24.97
C HIS A 129 2.62 5.99 -23.70
N LEU A 130 1.39 5.68 -23.31
CA LEU A 130 0.90 6.05 -21.97
C LEU A 130 1.81 5.44 -20.90
N VAL A 131 2.06 6.17 -19.82
CA VAL A 131 3.02 5.79 -18.77
C VAL A 131 2.75 4.39 -18.23
N VAL A 132 3.81 3.62 -18.09
CA VAL A 132 3.84 2.30 -17.45
C VAL A 132 4.53 2.43 -16.09
N LEU A 133 3.81 2.14 -15.02
CA LEU A 133 4.32 2.32 -13.66
C LEU A 133 4.93 1.02 -13.16
N ASN A 134 6.24 0.94 -13.15
CA ASN A 134 7.00 -0.28 -12.88
C ASN A 134 7.31 -0.48 -11.39
N ASN A 135 7.42 0.60 -10.63
CA ASN A 135 7.80 0.57 -9.21
C ASN A 135 7.22 1.76 -8.44
N VAL A 136 7.38 1.73 -7.13
CA VAL A 136 6.86 2.75 -6.23
C VAL A 136 7.61 4.08 -6.36
N GLU A 137 8.88 4.06 -6.69
CA GLU A 137 9.71 5.25 -6.88
C GLU A 137 9.22 6.07 -8.08
N GLU A 138 8.87 5.40 -9.16
CA GLU A 138 8.28 6.02 -10.36
C GLU A 138 6.90 6.60 -10.06
N LEU A 139 6.02 5.85 -9.37
CA LEU A 139 4.73 6.35 -8.93
C LEU A 139 4.87 7.57 -8.02
N ASP A 140 5.82 7.56 -7.10
CA ASP A 140 6.10 8.69 -6.19
C ASP A 140 6.61 9.92 -6.95
N TYR A 141 7.46 9.71 -7.97
CA TYR A 141 7.91 10.80 -8.83
C TYR A 141 6.74 11.40 -9.61
N ILE A 142 5.97 10.57 -10.32
CA ILE A 142 4.79 11.00 -11.08
C ILE A 142 3.80 11.74 -10.17
N SER A 143 3.53 11.22 -8.97
CA SER A 143 2.63 11.87 -8.00
C SER A 143 3.08 13.26 -7.56
N LYS A 144 4.39 13.56 -7.62
CA LYS A 144 4.96 14.87 -7.26
C LYS A 144 4.87 15.87 -8.42
N VAL A 145 4.94 15.40 -9.66
CA VAL A 145 5.01 16.29 -10.83
C VAL A 145 3.65 16.57 -11.46
N VAL A 146 2.65 15.72 -11.24
CA VAL A 146 1.28 15.93 -11.70
C VAL A 146 0.46 16.77 -10.72
N GLU A 147 -0.60 17.42 -11.21
CA GLU A 147 -1.56 18.10 -10.34
C GLU A 147 -2.45 17.08 -9.64
N ILE A 148 -2.42 17.08 -8.32
CA ILE A 148 -3.02 16.01 -7.49
C ILE A 148 -4.54 15.90 -7.64
N GLN A 149 -5.25 16.97 -7.97
CA GLN A 149 -6.70 17.03 -8.09
C GLN A 149 -7.26 16.43 -9.40
N TYR A 150 -6.42 16.23 -10.42
CA TYR A 150 -6.87 15.70 -11.70
C TYR A 150 -6.61 14.21 -11.85
N ASN A 151 -7.45 13.54 -12.63
CA ASN A 151 -7.24 12.18 -13.07
C ASN A 151 -6.36 12.16 -14.33
N TYR A 152 -5.50 11.15 -14.42
CA TYR A 152 -4.58 10.99 -15.56
C TYR A 152 -4.63 9.55 -16.06
N TRP A 153 -4.87 9.37 -17.35
CA TRP A 153 -4.74 8.09 -18.01
C TRP A 153 -3.32 7.55 -17.91
N ILE A 154 -3.19 6.26 -17.64
CA ILE A 154 -1.95 5.48 -17.67
C ILE A 154 -2.05 4.36 -18.70
N GLY A 155 -0.94 3.71 -19.02
CA GLY A 155 -0.88 2.66 -20.03
C GLY A 155 -1.43 1.31 -19.61
N LEU A 156 -2.35 1.27 -18.65
CA LEU A 156 -2.98 0.07 -18.14
C LEU A 156 -4.36 -0.11 -18.76
N VAL A 157 -4.66 -1.30 -19.27
CA VAL A 157 -5.93 -1.57 -19.95
C VAL A 157 -6.30 -3.05 -19.90
N GLU A 158 -7.57 -3.34 -19.77
CA GLU A 158 -8.13 -4.67 -20.01
C GLU A 158 -8.41 -4.88 -21.50
N ARG A 159 -8.04 -6.03 -22.07
CA ARG A 159 -8.15 -6.25 -23.53
C ARG A 159 -8.96 -7.45 -23.94
N GLN A 160 -9.06 -8.47 -23.13
CA GLN A 160 -9.64 -9.74 -23.54
C GLN A 160 -10.76 -10.21 -22.64
N HIS A 161 -10.57 -10.13 -21.33
CA HIS A 161 -11.50 -10.58 -20.31
C HIS A 161 -11.38 -9.66 -19.11
N GLU A 162 -12.48 -9.46 -18.43
CA GLU A 162 -12.55 -8.79 -17.14
C GLU A 162 -11.51 -9.33 -16.14
N GLY A 163 -10.82 -8.43 -15.44
CA GLY A 163 -9.76 -8.76 -14.51
C GLY A 163 -8.40 -9.05 -15.15
N HIS A 164 -8.27 -8.99 -16.50
CA HIS A 164 -7.00 -9.27 -17.21
C HIS A 164 -6.33 -8.00 -17.70
N TRP A 165 -5.64 -7.36 -16.79
CA TRP A 165 -4.91 -6.12 -17.05
C TRP A 165 -3.65 -6.34 -17.88
N SER A 166 -3.36 -5.40 -18.74
CA SER A 166 -2.19 -5.40 -19.63
C SER A 166 -1.57 -4.01 -19.74
N TRP A 167 -0.24 -3.94 -19.79
CA TRP A 167 0.47 -2.71 -20.08
C TRP A 167 0.62 -2.50 -21.58
N VAL A 168 0.54 -1.24 -22.04
CA VAL A 168 0.63 -0.87 -23.47
C VAL A 168 1.97 -1.16 -24.12
N ASP A 169 3.04 -1.20 -23.33
CA ASP A 169 4.41 -1.49 -23.78
C ASP A 169 4.73 -2.99 -23.85
N GLY A 170 3.79 -3.85 -23.40
CA GLY A 170 3.98 -5.30 -23.35
C GLY A 170 4.64 -5.82 -22.07
N THR A 171 4.93 -4.97 -21.11
CA THR A 171 5.35 -5.39 -19.77
C THR A 171 4.28 -6.30 -19.16
N THR A 172 4.71 -7.43 -18.57
CA THR A 172 3.80 -8.39 -17.94
C THR A 172 3.21 -7.80 -16.66
N PHE A 173 1.90 -7.64 -16.60
CA PHE A 173 1.21 -7.03 -15.45
C PHE A 173 1.49 -7.79 -14.15
N ASP A 174 1.41 -9.12 -14.16
CA ASP A 174 1.63 -9.96 -12.98
C ASP A 174 3.07 -9.86 -12.41
N SER A 175 4.01 -9.36 -13.20
CA SER A 175 5.40 -9.14 -12.75
C SER A 175 5.64 -7.75 -12.19
N THR A 176 4.66 -6.85 -12.25
CA THR A 176 4.74 -5.48 -11.74
C THR A 176 4.03 -5.35 -10.40
N GLN A 177 4.52 -4.42 -9.56
CA GLN A 177 3.83 -4.05 -8.35
C GLN A 177 2.55 -3.28 -8.70
N THR A 178 1.44 -3.60 -8.04
CA THR A 178 0.16 -2.92 -8.24
C THR A 178 -0.05 -1.81 -7.21
N PHE A 179 -0.72 -0.75 -7.61
CA PHE A 179 -0.96 0.44 -6.78
C PHE A 179 -2.43 0.88 -6.83
N TRP A 180 -3.34 -0.10 -6.86
CA TRP A 180 -4.78 0.15 -6.81
C TRP A 180 -5.19 0.92 -5.57
N ASP A 181 -6.15 1.83 -5.68
CA ASP A 181 -6.78 2.45 -4.53
C ASP A 181 -7.65 1.43 -3.77
N GLU A 182 -8.02 1.75 -2.54
CA GLU A 182 -8.85 0.86 -1.73
C GLU A 182 -10.18 0.58 -2.41
N GLY A 183 -10.47 -0.71 -2.62
CA GLY A 183 -11.68 -1.18 -3.31
C GLY A 183 -11.57 -1.22 -4.83
N GLN A 184 -10.41 -0.86 -5.43
CA GLN A 184 -10.18 -0.88 -6.85
C GLN A 184 -9.36 -2.12 -7.30
N PRO A 185 -9.50 -2.60 -8.54
CA PRO A 185 -10.50 -2.20 -9.55
C PRO A 185 -11.89 -2.69 -9.14
N ASP A 186 -12.96 -1.93 -9.47
CA ASP A 186 -14.33 -2.28 -9.08
C ASP A 186 -15.30 -2.44 -10.25
N ASP A 187 -14.83 -2.26 -11.48
CA ASP A 187 -15.61 -2.40 -12.72
C ASP A 187 -17.04 -1.89 -12.57
N TRP A 188 -17.14 -0.62 -12.17
CA TRP A 188 -18.45 -0.03 -11.89
C TRP A 188 -19.35 -0.03 -13.12
N ASP A 189 -20.30 -0.96 -13.14
CA ASP A 189 -21.17 -1.30 -14.29
C ASP A 189 -22.33 -0.31 -14.54
N TYR A 190 -22.33 0.87 -13.92
CA TYR A 190 -23.33 1.91 -14.17
C TYR A 190 -23.37 2.37 -15.64
N ARG A 191 -22.32 2.08 -16.41
CA ARG A 191 -22.18 2.37 -17.84
C ARG A 191 -22.11 1.08 -18.64
N GLU A 192 -22.65 1.13 -19.88
CA GLU A 192 -22.73 -0.03 -20.77
C GLU A 192 -21.38 -0.67 -21.14
N ASN A 193 -20.24 0.02 -20.89
CA ASN A 193 -18.91 -0.41 -21.33
C ASN A 193 -17.97 -0.86 -20.21
N GLY A 194 -18.43 -0.85 -18.96
CA GLY A 194 -17.55 -1.15 -17.82
C GLY A 194 -16.42 -0.11 -17.62
N GLU A 195 -15.40 -0.46 -16.89
CA GLU A 195 -14.26 0.39 -16.57
C GLU A 195 -12.91 -0.27 -16.91
N ASP A 196 -12.63 -0.44 -18.21
CA ASP A 196 -11.48 -1.22 -18.71
C ASP A 196 -10.15 -0.45 -18.77
N CYS A 197 -10.09 0.83 -18.39
CA CYS A 197 -8.91 1.67 -18.56
C CYS A 197 -8.37 2.21 -17.24
N GLY A 198 -7.07 2.01 -17.01
CA GLY A 198 -6.40 2.46 -15.81
C GLY A 198 -6.12 3.96 -15.79
N GLN A 199 -6.36 4.58 -14.65
CA GLN A 199 -6.06 5.98 -14.40
C GLN A 199 -5.36 6.19 -13.05
N LEU A 200 -4.60 7.25 -12.93
CA LEU A 200 -4.19 7.79 -11.65
C LEU A 200 -5.33 8.65 -11.09
N HIS A 201 -5.92 8.21 -10.00
CA HIS A 201 -7.06 8.87 -9.40
C HIS A 201 -6.69 10.20 -8.74
N GLY A 202 -7.51 11.23 -8.94
CA GLY A 202 -7.37 12.52 -8.26
C GLY A 202 -7.71 12.40 -6.78
N SER A 203 -6.90 13.00 -5.92
CA SER A 203 -7.16 13.00 -4.48
C SER A 203 -6.81 14.36 -3.88
N ASN A 204 -7.68 14.88 -3.02
CA ASN A 204 -7.41 16.08 -2.21
C ASN A 204 -6.79 15.74 -0.85
N ILE A 205 -6.72 14.46 -0.49
CA ILE A 205 -6.36 14.00 0.85
C ILE A 205 -4.98 13.31 0.83
N ARG A 206 -4.63 12.62 -0.26
CA ARG A 206 -3.40 11.84 -0.40
C ARG A 206 -2.35 12.59 -1.21
N LYS A 207 -1.11 12.50 -0.81
CA LYS A 207 0.04 13.04 -1.57
C LYS A 207 0.47 12.12 -2.71
N ARG A 208 0.22 10.81 -2.57
CA ARG A 208 0.50 9.80 -3.59
C ARG A 208 -0.78 9.50 -4.36
N LYS A 209 -0.71 9.49 -5.67
CA LYS A 209 -1.78 9.01 -6.53
C LYS A 209 -1.83 7.49 -6.50
N LEU A 210 -3.03 6.94 -6.58
CA LEU A 210 -3.27 5.51 -6.68
C LEU A 210 -4.08 5.22 -7.94
N TRP A 211 -4.14 3.96 -8.34
CA TRP A 211 -4.84 3.54 -9.54
C TRP A 211 -6.33 3.33 -9.29
N ASN A 212 -7.08 3.62 -10.32
CA ASN A 212 -8.50 3.33 -10.43
C ASN A 212 -8.77 2.87 -11.87
N ASP A 213 -9.71 1.98 -12.06
CA ASP A 213 -10.29 1.68 -13.36
C ASP A 213 -11.32 2.76 -13.73
N ALA A 214 -11.57 2.94 -15.01
CA ALA A 214 -12.53 3.92 -15.50
C ALA A 214 -12.96 3.59 -16.92
N ASP A 215 -14.18 4.02 -17.29
CA ASP A 215 -14.70 3.94 -18.64
C ASP A 215 -13.73 4.64 -19.63
N CYS A 216 -13.18 3.86 -20.56
CA CYS A 216 -12.21 4.31 -21.55
C CYS A 216 -12.69 5.46 -22.45
N GLY A 217 -14.00 5.66 -22.55
CA GLY A 217 -14.65 6.75 -23.30
C GLY A 217 -14.64 8.10 -22.57
N LEU A 218 -14.30 8.14 -21.29
CA LEU A 218 -14.16 9.38 -20.55
C LEU A 218 -12.92 10.16 -21.00
N SER A 219 -12.93 11.47 -20.78
CA SER A 219 -11.81 12.35 -21.16
C SER A 219 -11.09 12.82 -19.92
N TYR A 220 -9.86 12.34 -19.73
CA TYR A 220 -8.96 12.77 -18.65
C TYR A 220 -7.66 13.31 -19.20
N ARG A 221 -6.87 13.98 -18.35
CA ARG A 221 -5.47 14.23 -18.63
C ARG A 221 -4.74 12.91 -18.79
N TYR A 222 -3.55 12.92 -19.35
CA TYR A 222 -2.77 11.71 -19.60
C TYR A 222 -1.28 11.99 -19.44
N ILE A 223 -0.53 10.95 -19.28
CA ILE A 223 0.93 11.00 -19.12
C ILE A 223 1.52 10.10 -20.19
N CYS A 224 2.35 10.68 -21.07
CA CYS A 224 3.14 9.88 -22.00
C CYS A 224 4.52 9.58 -21.39
N GLU A 225 5.04 8.41 -21.68
CA GLU A 225 6.39 7.99 -21.36
C GLU A 225 7.15 7.67 -22.66
N SER A 226 8.42 8.02 -22.70
CA SER A 226 9.37 7.58 -23.72
C SER A 226 10.73 7.33 -23.10
N LYS A 227 11.49 6.40 -23.66
CA LYS A 227 12.90 6.20 -23.23
C LYS A 227 13.77 7.40 -23.65
N GLN A 228 14.79 7.67 -22.86
CA GLN A 228 15.82 8.68 -23.15
C GLN A 228 16.63 8.32 -24.36
#